data_b5d41cdc58bce1f7dfd1d662870676c9
#
_entry.id   b5d41cdc58bce1f7dfd1d662870676c9
#
_cell.length_a   1.000
_cell.length_b   1.000
_cell.length_c   1.000
_cell.angle_alpha   90.00
_cell.angle_beta   90.00
_cell.angle_gamma   90.00
#
_symmetry.space_group_name_H-M   'P 1'
#
loop_
_entity.id
_entity.type
_entity.pdbx_description
1 polymer ?
#
loop_
_entity_poly.entity_id
_entity_poly.type
_entity_poly.pdbx_seq_one_letter_code
_entity_poly.pdbx_strand_id
1 'polypeptide(L)'
;SLFPHYTVEKNIDLGAQAKKLNGKKKINPKKIIKLLNIEKILSKYPHQISAGEAQRAALARSLVTQPDLLLLDEPLSNVDQSFKEEIQVQLKKLLHNLKITTIIVTHDSYEAFYLGSKCGVILNDQLKQYDDPYNVYHFPNSVEVVNFLNRGILIPAKVTGENSLLNEDLGTIKGNFIKHYPKGSDVKLLLQPEDLEHDDKSNLKLEVVDRKFRGTNFIYTLKTASNHLIPVLV
;
A
#
# COMPACT_ATOMS: atom_id res chain seq x y z
N SER A 1 20.25 11.35 0.49
CA SER A 1 21.47 10.81 -0.18
C SER A 1 22.61 10.59 0.82
N LEU A 2 23.52 9.66 0.52
CA LEU A 2 24.73 9.42 1.31
C LEU A 2 25.82 10.45 0.98
N PHE A 3 26.73 10.70 1.91
CA PHE A 3 27.93 11.50 1.67
C PHE A 3 28.91 10.68 0.83
N PRO A 4 29.29 11.11 -0.38
CA PRO A 4 30.02 10.29 -1.35
C PRO A 4 31.48 9.98 -0.93
N HIS A 5 32.08 10.82 -0.09
CA HIS A 5 33.45 10.70 0.40
C HIS A 5 33.61 9.91 1.70
N TYR A 6 32.52 9.38 2.22
CA TYR A 6 32.51 8.50 3.40
C TYR A 6 32.04 7.08 3.03
N THR A 7 32.59 6.09 3.72
CA THR A 7 32.05 4.72 3.66
C THR A 7 30.64 4.67 4.19
N VAL A 8 29.92 3.58 3.91
CA VAL A 8 28.58 3.34 4.45
C VAL A 8 28.60 3.37 5.98
N GLU A 9 29.55 2.73 6.63
CA GLU A 9 29.71 2.75 8.09
C GLU A 9 29.84 4.19 8.60
N LYS A 10 30.76 4.96 8.01
CA LYS A 10 30.98 6.35 8.41
C LYS A 10 29.75 7.24 8.21
N ASN A 11 28.99 7.00 7.15
CA ASN A 11 27.71 7.69 6.93
C ASN A 11 26.71 7.41 8.06
N ILE A 12 26.63 6.16 8.53
CA ILE A 12 25.75 5.75 9.63
C ILE A 12 26.23 6.33 10.95
N ASP A 13 27.52 6.28 11.22
CA ASP A 13 28.13 6.82 12.44
C ASP A 13 27.91 8.32 12.59
N LEU A 14 27.99 9.08 11.49
CA LEU A 14 27.69 10.51 11.52
C LEU A 14 26.25 10.77 11.97
N GLY A 15 25.29 9.92 11.55
CA GLY A 15 23.92 9.98 12.06
C GLY A 15 23.87 9.72 13.57
N ALA A 16 24.59 8.72 14.05
CA ALA A 16 24.64 8.36 15.47
C ALA A 16 25.32 9.44 16.35
N GLN A 17 26.31 10.16 15.80
CA GLN A 17 27.03 11.24 16.50
C GLN A 17 26.26 12.55 16.51
N ALA A 18 25.44 12.83 15.50
CA ALA A 18 24.70 14.09 15.34
C ALA A 18 23.69 14.33 16.46
N LYS A 19 23.32 13.31 17.23
CA LYS A 19 22.35 13.41 18.31
C LYS A 19 23.03 13.43 19.69
N LYS A 20 23.01 14.58 20.38
CA LYS A 20 23.06 14.62 21.83
C LYS A 20 21.76 14.00 22.34
N LEU A 21 21.82 12.72 22.74
CA LEU A 21 20.67 11.92 23.15
C LEU A 21 20.14 12.44 24.50
N ASN A 22 19.19 13.35 24.48
CA ASN A 22 18.47 13.77 25.67
C ASN A 22 17.60 12.59 26.16
N GLY A 23 18.18 11.73 27.03
CA GLY A 23 17.42 10.74 27.81
C GLY A 23 16.83 9.53 27.10
N LYS A 24 16.92 9.40 25.77
CA LYS A 24 16.42 8.21 25.03
C LYS A 24 17.45 7.07 25.05
N LYS A 25 16.98 5.83 25.23
CA LYS A 25 17.84 4.63 25.14
C LYS A 25 18.53 4.59 23.76
N LYS A 26 19.86 4.49 23.74
CA LYS A 26 20.63 4.30 22.51
C LYS A 26 20.16 3.04 21.78
N ILE A 27 19.70 3.18 20.55
CA ILE A 27 19.58 2.01 19.67
C ILE A 27 21.00 1.55 19.32
N ASN A 28 21.21 0.25 19.42
CA ASN A 28 22.44 -0.34 18.91
C ASN A 28 22.43 -0.25 17.36
N PRO A 29 23.31 0.53 16.72
CA PRO A 29 23.36 0.63 15.27
C PRO A 29 23.48 -0.73 14.58
N LYS A 30 24.12 -1.72 15.20
CA LYS A 30 24.24 -3.09 14.69
C LYS A 30 22.90 -3.77 14.44
N LYS A 31 21.88 -3.46 15.26
CA LYS A 31 20.53 -4.00 15.04
C LYS A 31 19.90 -3.44 13.76
N ILE A 32 20.09 -2.16 13.48
CA ILE A 32 19.56 -1.50 12.27
C ILE A 32 20.33 -1.98 11.05
N ILE A 33 21.65 -2.09 11.14
CA ILE A 33 22.53 -2.59 10.08
C ILE A 33 22.13 -4.00 9.67
N LYS A 34 21.92 -4.90 10.63
CA LYS A 34 21.46 -6.28 10.40
C LYS A 34 20.06 -6.32 9.80
N LEU A 35 19.13 -5.52 10.35
CA LEU A 35 17.75 -5.42 9.88
C LEU A 35 17.68 -5.04 8.40
N LEU A 36 18.52 -4.11 7.97
CA LEU A 36 18.54 -3.61 6.60
C LEU A 36 19.46 -4.42 5.68
N ASN A 37 20.09 -5.50 6.19
CA ASN A 37 20.98 -6.38 5.43
C ASN A 37 22.11 -5.61 4.70
N ILE A 38 22.82 -4.77 5.45
CA ILE A 38 23.88 -3.90 4.91
C ILE A 38 25.26 -4.17 5.52
N GLU A 39 25.42 -5.27 6.28
CA GLU A 39 26.69 -5.62 6.93
C GLU A 39 27.83 -5.73 5.93
N LYS A 40 27.59 -6.35 4.77
CA LYS A 40 28.59 -6.64 3.75
C LYS A 40 29.11 -5.42 2.99
N ILE A 41 28.41 -4.28 3.13
CA ILE A 41 28.74 -3.05 2.41
C ILE A 41 29.28 -1.93 3.30
N LEU A 42 29.44 -2.17 4.60
CA LEU A 42 29.85 -1.14 5.56
C LEU A 42 31.17 -0.44 5.18
N SER A 43 32.13 -1.19 4.67
CA SER A 43 33.44 -0.68 4.24
C SER A 43 33.44 -0.03 2.84
N LYS A 44 32.35 -0.18 2.09
CA LYS A 44 32.24 0.36 0.73
C LYS A 44 31.84 1.84 0.72
N TYR A 45 32.21 2.52 -0.36
CA TYR A 45 31.77 3.88 -0.65
C TYR A 45 30.46 3.87 -1.45
N PRO A 46 29.66 4.96 -1.43
CA PRO A 46 28.38 5.04 -2.16
C PRO A 46 28.45 4.71 -3.65
N HIS A 47 29.54 5.00 -4.32
CA HIS A 47 29.76 4.68 -5.74
C HIS A 47 30.08 3.18 -6.02
N GLN A 48 30.27 2.38 -4.95
CA GLN A 48 30.62 0.94 -5.03
C GLN A 48 29.44 0.03 -4.68
N ILE A 49 28.26 0.60 -4.43
CA ILE A 49 27.06 -0.12 -4.00
C ILE A 49 25.89 0.15 -4.94
N SER A 50 24.93 -0.76 -4.97
CA SER A 50 23.71 -0.59 -5.76
C SER A 50 22.82 0.53 -5.21
N ALA A 51 21.87 1.03 -6.03
CA ALA A 51 20.90 2.04 -5.61
C ALA A 51 20.06 1.58 -4.41
N GLY A 52 19.62 0.31 -4.40
CA GLY A 52 18.88 -0.28 -3.28
C GLY A 52 19.73 -0.38 -2.01
N GLU A 53 21.00 -0.76 -2.11
CA GLU A 53 21.93 -0.75 -0.96
C GLU A 53 22.15 0.66 -0.42
N ALA A 54 22.31 1.65 -1.30
CA ALA A 54 22.47 3.05 -0.92
C ALA A 54 21.22 3.58 -0.22
N GLN A 55 20.04 3.19 -0.68
CA GLN A 55 18.75 3.54 -0.07
C GLN A 55 18.62 2.96 1.35
N ARG A 56 18.94 1.66 1.53
CA ARG A 56 18.94 1.02 2.84
C ARG A 56 19.96 1.64 3.80
N ALA A 57 21.17 1.98 3.30
CA ALA A 57 22.16 2.67 4.10
C ALA A 57 21.74 4.08 4.53
N ALA A 58 21.05 4.83 3.65
CA ALA A 58 20.48 6.13 3.98
C ALA A 58 19.35 6.02 5.02
N LEU A 59 18.51 4.99 4.92
CA LEU A 59 17.49 4.68 5.92
C LEU A 59 18.13 4.34 7.28
N ALA A 60 19.19 3.50 7.29
CA ALA A 60 19.95 3.19 8.50
C ALA A 60 20.46 4.47 9.19
N ARG A 61 21.09 5.37 8.42
CA ARG A 61 21.60 6.65 8.93
C ARG A 61 20.49 7.50 9.58
N SER A 62 19.30 7.51 9.00
CA SER A 62 18.16 8.26 9.55
C SER A 62 17.61 7.60 10.83
N LEU A 63 17.55 6.28 10.87
CA LEU A 63 17.00 5.53 12.01
C LEU A 63 17.92 5.56 13.25
N VAL A 64 19.25 5.55 13.07
CA VAL A 64 20.18 5.59 14.20
C VAL A 64 20.09 6.90 15.00
N THR A 65 19.59 7.98 14.41
CA THR A 65 19.34 9.25 15.10
C THR A 65 18.14 9.19 16.05
N GLN A 66 17.27 8.18 15.95
CA GLN A 66 16.02 8.07 16.71
C GLN A 66 15.20 9.37 16.70
N PRO A 67 14.79 9.84 15.54
CA PRO A 67 14.06 11.10 15.44
C PRO A 67 12.67 10.97 16.07
N ASP A 68 12.07 12.09 16.46
CA ASP A 68 10.66 12.11 16.89
C ASP A 68 9.71 12.02 15.70
N LEU A 69 10.13 12.57 14.55
CA LEU A 69 9.45 12.50 13.26
C LEU A 69 10.43 12.01 12.21
N LEU A 70 10.06 10.96 11.50
CA LEU A 70 10.80 10.41 10.35
C LEU A 70 9.99 10.62 9.07
N LEU A 71 10.62 11.27 8.09
CA LEU A 71 10.05 11.45 6.76
C LEU A 71 10.77 10.53 5.78
N LEU A 72 10.03 9.67 5.11
CA LEU A 72 10.52 8.70 4.14
C LEU A 72 9.85 8.96 2.79
N ASP A 73 10.64 9.19 1.78
CA ASP A 73 10.20 9.34 0.39
C ASP A 73 10.67 8.12 -0.39
N GLU A 74 9.72 7.31 -0.87
CA GLU A 74 9.93 6.08 -1.62
C GLU A 74 10.97 5.12 -0.97
N PRO A 75 10.83 4.78 0.33
CA PRO A 75 11.93 4.14 1.08
C PRO A 75 12.30 2.75 0.59
N LEU A 76 11.44 2.05 -0.13
CA LEU A 76 11.65 0.68 -0.61
C LEU A 76 11.51 0.53 -2.13
N SER A 77 11.50 1.62 -2.89
CA SER A 77 11.31 1.59 -4.35
C SER A 77 12.40 0.82 -5.11
N ASN A 78 13.63 0.87 -4.63
CA ASN A 78 14.79 0.20 -5.24
C ASN A 78 15.20 -1.08 -4.48
N VAL A 79 14.32 -1.65 -3.69
CA VAL A 79 14.57 -2.91 -2.99
C VAL A 79 14.03 -4.07 -3.82
N ASP A 80 14.84 -5.13 -3.98
CA ASP A 80 14.40 -6.34 -4.65
C ASP A 80 13.15 -6.93 -4.00
N GLN A 81 12.21 -7.39 -4.82
CA GLN A 81 10.91 -7.90 -4.35
C GLN A 81 11.06 -9.03 -3.31
N SER A 82 12.07 -9.90 -3.48
CA SER A 82 12.35 -11.00 -2.55
C SER A 82 12.70 -10.55 -1.13
N PHE A 83 13.23 -9.33 -0.98
CA PHE A 83 13.59 -8.75 0.32
C PHE A 83 12.59 -7.70 0.82
N LYS A 84 11.74 -7.20 -0.07
CA LYS A 84 10.85 -6.07 0.23
C LYS A 84 9.90 -6.40 1.38
N GLU A 85 9.26 -7.57 1.34
CA GLU A 85 8.31 -8.01 2.37
C GLU A 85 9.00 -8.17 3.73
N GLU A 86 10.17 -8.81 3.77
CA GLU A 86 10.91 -8.98 5.01
C GLU A 86 11.31 -7.63 5.63
N ILE A 87 11.81 -6.71 4.80
CA ILE A 87 12.19 -5.36 5.25
C ILE A 87 10.96 -4.59 5.75
N GLN A 88 9.82 -4.68 5.07
CA GLN A 88 8.58 -4.04 5.50
C GLN A 88 8.13 -4.54 6.88
N VAL A 89 8.12 -5.86 7.09
CA VAL A 89 7.77 -6.46 8.39
C VAL A 89 8.68 -5.96 9.51
N GLN A 90 9.97 -6.00 9.25
CA GLN A 90 10.97 -5.62 10.24
C GLN A 90 10.96 -4.09 10.50
N LEU A 91 10.80 -3.28 9.44
CA LEU A 91 10.70 -1.82 9.56
C LEU A 91 9.48 -1.41 10.37
N LYS A 92 8.31 -1.99 10.08
CA LYS A 92 7.08 -1.74 10.84
C LYS A 92 7.27 -2.03 12.33
N LYS A 93 7.84 -3.21 12.66
CA LYS A 93 8.15 -3.59 14.05
C LYS A 93 9.12 -2.62 14.70
N LEU A 94 10.16 -2.20 13.99
CA LEU A 94 11.15 -1.27 14.50
C LEU A 94 10.53 0.10 14.81
N LEU A 95 9.81 0.68 13.86
CA LEU A 95 9.17 1.99 14.01
C LEU A 95 8.18 1.99 15.18
N HIS A 96 7.38 0.92 15.30
CA HIS A 96 6.45 0.75 16.42
C HIS A 96 7.18 0.65 17.76
N ASN A 97 8.22 -0.18 17.85
CA ASN A 97 8.99 -0.39 19.11
C ASN A 97 9.71 0.88 19.55
N LEU A 98 10.13 1.72 18.60
CA LEU A 98 10.82 2.98 18.86
C LEU A 98 9.86 4.14 19.09
N LYS A 99 8.57 3.93 18.87
CA LYS A 99 7.54 4.98 18.94
C LYS A 99 7.90 6.21 18.08
N ILE A 100 8.48 5.97 16.90
CA ILE A 100 8.82 7.04 15.96
C ILE A 100 7.57 7.37 15.14
N THR A 101 7.13 8.63 15.19
CA THR A 101 6.12 9.13 14.26
C THR A 101 6.72 9.16 12.87
N THR A 102 6.07 8.51 11.90
CA THR A 102 6.64 8.36 10.56
C THR A 102 5.62 8.78 9.50
N ILE A 103 6.07 9.57 8.54
CA ILE A 103 5.33 9.87 7.31
C ILE A 103 6.08 9.20 6.18
N ILE A 104 5.37 8.35 5.42
CA ILE A 104 5.91 7.63 4.27
C ILE A 104 5.17 8.10 3.03
N VAL A 105 5.91 8.53 2.01
CA VAL A 105 5.38 8.79 0.67
C VAL A 105 5.79 7.62 -0.21
N THR A 106 4.83 7.02 -0.89
CA THR A 106 5.07 5.90 -1.80
C THR A 106 3.99 5.85 -2.89
N HIS A 107 4.34 5.34 -4.05
CA HIS A 107 3.38 5.02 -5.12
C HIS A 107 2.87 3.57 -5.04
N ASP A 108 3.41 2.76 -4.14
CA ASP A 108 2.99 1.38 -3.91
C ASP A 108 1.88 1.33 -2.84
N SER A 109 0.65 1.09 -3.28
CA SER A 109 -0.50 1.00 -2.38
C SER A 109 -0.38 -0.14 -1.35
N TYR A 110 0.28 -1.25 -1.69
CA TYR A 110 0.52 -2.34 -0.73
C TYR A 110 1.47 -1.90 0.38
N GLU A 111 2.52 -1.18 0.03
CA GLU A 111 3.45 -0.60 1.00
C GLU A 111 2.73 0.38 1.94
N ALA A 112 1.93 1.28 1.37
CA ALA A 112 1.14 2.24 2.13
C ALA A 112 0.17 1.54 3.10
N PHE A 113 -0.58 0.55 2.61
CA PHE A 113 -1.56 -0.20 3.41
C PHE A 113 -0.91 -1.06 4.49
N TYR A 114 0.27 -1.63 4.22
CA TYR A 114 0.96 -2.46 5.19
C TYR A 114 1.65 -1.67 6.30
N LEU A 115 2.35 -0.59 5.94
CA LEU A 115 3.15 0.20 6.89
C LEU A 115 2.33 1.24 7.64
N GLY A 116 1.35 1.86 6.97
CA GLY A 116 0.55 2.95 7.53
C GLY A 116 -0.51 2.50 8.52
N SER A 117 -0.69 3.24 9.59
CA SER A 117 -1.90 3.19 10.44
C SER A 117 -3.00 4.11 9.90
N LYS A 118 -2.61 5.11 9.12
CA LYS A 118 -3.46 5.98 8.34
C LYS A 118 -2.85 6.17 6.96
N CYS A 119 -3.70 6.26 5.94
CA CYS A 119 -3.32 6.48 4.55
C CYS A 119 -3.97 7.74 4.01
N GLY A 120 -3.18 8.56 3.32
CA GLY A 120 -3.63 9.74 2.58
C GLY A 120 -3.50 9.52 1.09
N VAL A 121 -4.56 9.73 0.34
CA VAL A 121 -4.53 9.73 -1.13
C VAL A 121 -4.47 11.17 -1.62
N ILE A 122 -3.36 11.52 -2.28
CA ILE A 122 -3.12 12.86 -2.84
C ILE A 122 -3.23 12.77 -4.35
N LEU A 123 -4.16 13.53 -4.93
CA LEU A 123 -4.38 13.64 -6.37
C LEU A 123 -4.56 15.11 -6.74
N ASN A 124 -3.93 15.54 -7.82
CA ASN A 124 -4.00 16.93 -8.29
C ASN A 124 -3.68 17.94 -7.16
N ASP A 125 -2.60 17.69 -6.41
CA ASP A 125 -2.13 18.50 -5.29
C ASP A 125 -3.13 18.67 -4.13
N GLN A 126 -4.13 17.79 -4.05
CA GLN A 126 -5.16 17.80 -3.01
C GLN A 126 -5.22 16.48 -2.27
N LEU A 127 -5.36 16.54 -0.95
CA LEU A 127 -5.65 15.38 -0.12
C LEU A 127 -7.12 14.97 -0.34
N LYS A 128 -7.36 13.93 -1.15
CA LYS A 128 -8.70 13.46 -1.52
C LYS A 128 -9.35 12.58 -0.45
N GLN A 129 -8.53 11.74 0.20
CA GLN A 129 -9.00 10.88 1.28
C GLN A 129 -7.91 10.70 2.32
N TYR A 130 -8.29 10.61 3.60
CA TYR A 130 -7.41 10.30 4.70
C TYR A 130 -8.14 9.44 5.71
N ASP A 131 -7.75 8.16 5.78
CA ASP A 131 -8.40 7.19 6.66
C ASP A 131 -7.45 6.04 7.01
N ASP A 132 -7.93 5.01 7.74
CA ASP A 132 -7.18 3.77 7.86
C ASP A 132 -7.11 3.03 6.50
N PRO A 133 -6.12 2.13 6.32
CA PRO A 133 -5.92 1.42 5.07
C PRO A 133 -7.16 0.66 4.58
N TYR A 134 -7.90 0.03 5.51
CA TYR A 134 -9.08 -0.74 5.17
C TYR A 134 -10.17 0.15 4.56
N ASN A 135 -10.45 1.30 5.18
CA ASN A 135 -11.43 2.25 4.68
C ASN A 135 -11.02 2.89 3.36
N VAL A 136 -9.72 3.21 3.18
CA VAL A 136 -9.24 3.74 1.91
C VAL A 136 -9.45 2.73 0.78
N TYR A 137 -9.27 1.44 1.04
CA TYR A 137 -9.43 0.38 0.07
C TYR A 137 -10.91 0.07 -0.22
N HIS A 138 -11.70 -0.24 0.82
CA HIS A 138 -13.07 -0.72 0.66
C HIS A 138 -14.10 0.40 0.49
N PHE A 139 -13.79 1.61 0.99
CA PHE A 139 -14.72 2.74 1.03
C PHE A 139 -14.09 4.01 0.44
N PRO A 140 -13.61 3.96 -0.81
CA PRO A 140 -13.08 5.15 -1.47
C PRO A 140 -14.18 6.21 -1.59
N ASN A 141 -13.84 7.44 -1.23
CA ASN A 141 -14.82 8.52 -1.11
C ASN A 141 -15.21 9.18 -2.44
N SER A 142 -14.49 8.87 -3.52
CA SER A 142 -14.73 9.46 -4.85
C SER A 142 -14.30 8.53 -5.97
N VAL A 143 -14.87 8.75 -7.17
CA VAL A 143 -14.49 8.06 -8.41
C VAL A 143 -13.00 8.24 -8.73
N GLU A 144 -12.44 9.41 -8.42
CA GLU A 144 -11.01 9.69 -8.62
C GLU A 144 -10.14 8.75 -7.78
N VAL A 145 -10.50 8.52 -6.51
CA VAL A 145 -9.79 7.61 -5.62
C VAL A 145 -9.93 6.16 -6.07
N VAL A 146 -11.14 5.73 -6.51
CA VAL A 146 -11.35 4.39 -7.09
C VAL A 146 -10.42 4.15 -8.28
N ASN A 147 -10.40 5.09 -9.22
CA ASN A 147 -9.58 4.99 -10.43
C ASN A 147 -8.08 4.99 -10.10
N PHE A 148 -7.66 5.78 -9.13
CA PHE A 148 -6.26 5.83 -8.69
C PHE A 148 -5.80 4.51 -8.07
N LEU A 149 -6.62 3.95 -7.19
CA LEU A 149 -6.30 2.67 -6.54
C LEU A 149 -6.34 1.50 -7.54
N ASN A 150 -7.16 1.61 -8.59
CA ASN A 150 -7.30 0.59 -9.64
C ASN A 150 -7.55 -0.83 -9.06
N ARG A 151 -8.44 -0.91 -8.05
CA ARG A 151 -8.73 -2.14 -7.29
C ARG A 151 -10.17 -2.62 -7.44
N GLY A 152 -10.79 -2.33 -8.55
CA GLY A 152 -12.15 -2.72 -8.87
C GLY A 152 -12.66 -1.94 -10.07
N ILE A 153 -13.92 -2.12 -10.37
CA ILE A 153 -14.61 -1.40 -11.44
C ILE A 153 -15.87 -0.70 -10.92
N LEU A 154 -16.24 0.37 -11.60
CA LEU A 154 -17.48 1.08 -11.35
C LEU A 154 -18.51 0.68 -12.42
N ILE A 155 -19.62 0.09 -12.00
CA ILE A 155 -20.73 -0.25 -12.89
C ILE A 155 -21.97 0.59 -12.55
N PRO A 156 -22.83 0.93 -13.56
CA PRO A 156 -24.07 1.64 -13.31
C PRO A 156 -25.03 0.76 -12.50
N ALA A 157 -25.76 1.36 -11.59
CA ALA A 157 -26.82 0.68 -10.83
C ALA A 157 -27.91 1.66 -10.43
N LYS A 158 -29.10 1.14 -10.14
CA LYS A 158 -30.25 1.92 -9.66
C LYS A 158 -30.64 1.48 -8.25
N VAL A 159 -30.87 2.43 -7.39
CA VAL A 159 -31.31 2.17 -5.99
C VAL A 159 -32.73 1.62 -6.01
N THR A 160 -32.93 0.42 -5.47
CA THR A 160 -34.23 -0.24 -5.37
C THR A 160 -34.77 -0.28 -3.94
N GLY A 161 -33.91 -0.13 -2.95
CA GLY A 161 -34.24 -0.09 -1.52
C GLY A 161 -33.03 0.35 -0.70
N GLU A 162 -33.18 0.41 0.60
CA GLU A 162 -32.14 0.88 1.54
C GLU A 162 -30.83 0.10 1.39
N ASN A 163 -30.91 -1.22 1.25
CA ASN A 163 -29.80 -2.13 1.14
C ASN A 163 -29.83 -2.93 -0.17
N SER A 164 -30.41 -2.37 -1.23
CA SER A 164 -30.52 -3.06 -2.52
C SER A 164 -30.33 -2.12 -3.71
N LEU A 165 -29.59 -2.61 -4.69
CA LEU A 165 -29.34 -1.98 -5.99
C LEU A 165 -29.74 -2.95 -7.10
N LEU A 166 -30.12 -2.42 -8.24
CA LEU A 166 -30.38 -3.16 -9.46
C LEU A 166 -29.34 -2.77 -10.51
N ASN A 167 -28.61 -3.74 -11.00
CA ASN A 167 -27.80 -3.60 -12.20
C ASN A 167 -28.42 -4.46 -13.31
N GLU A 168 -28.36 -4.02 -14.57
CA GLU A 168 -29.00 -4.70 -15.69
C GLU A 168 -28.42 -6.09 -15.96
N ASP A 169 -27.09 -6.25 -15.78
CA ASP A 169 -26.39 -7.51 -16.07
C ASP A 169 -26.36 -8.47 -14.86
N LEU A 170 -26.18 -7.92 -13.66
CA LEU A 170 -25.99 -8.70 -12.44
C LEU A 170 -27.28 -8.92 -11.65
N GLY A 171 -28.38 -8.24 -12.02
CA GLY A 171 -29.64 -8.30 -11.30
C GLY A 171 -29.64 -7.53 -9.98
N THR A 172 -30.39 -8.01 -9.00
CA THR A 172 -30.49 -7.35 -7.69
C THR A 172 -29.33 -7.69 -6.81
N ILE A 173 -28.57 -6.67 -6.41
CA ILE A 173 -27.43 -6.75 -5.52
C ILE A 173 -27.84 -6.24 -4.14
N LYS A 174 -27.60 -7.05 -3.10
CA LYS A 174 -27.88 -6.70 -1.71
C LYS A 174 -26.57 -6.47 -0.97
N GLY A 175 -26.51 -5.44 -0.13
CA GLY A 175 -25.31 -5.14 0.65
C GLY A 175 -25.54 -3.98 1.61
N ASN A 176 -24.55 -3.73 2.47
CA ASN A 176 -24.54 -2.59 3.38
C ASN A 176 -23.83 -1.42 2.69
N PHE A 177 -24.61 -0.49 2.18
CA PHE A 177 -24.08 0.69 1.50
C PHE A 177 -23.89 1.84 2.49
N ILE A 178 -22.70 2.45 2.48
CA ILE A 178 -22.34 3.53 3.41
C ILE A 178 -23.19 4.78 3.17
N LYS A 179 -23.51 5.05 1.90
CA LYS A 179 -24.32 6.20 1.51
C LYS A 179 -25.71 5.73 1.12
N HIS A 180 -26.71 6.30 1.75
CA HIS A 180 -28.10 6.05 1.40
C HIS A 180 -28.57 7.08 0.38
N TYR A 181 -29.13 6.59 -0.70
CA TYR A 181 -29.70 7.39 -1.78
C TYR A 181 -31.20 7.10 -1.88
N PRO A 182 -32.00 8.06 -2.33
CA PRO A 182 -33.46 7.83 -2.57
C PRO A 182 -33.66 6.67 -3.55
N LYS A 183 -34.73 5.90 -3.33
CA LYS A 183 -35.16 4.85 -4.25
C LYS A 183 -35.36 5.43 -5.67
N GLY A 184 -34.83 4.77 -6.67
CA GLY A 184 -34.84 5.20 -8.08
C GLY A 184 -33.64 6.03 -8.50
N SER A 185 -32.74 6.42 -7.58
CA SER A 185 -31.51 7.14 -7.92
C SER A 185 -30.58 6.29 -8.76
N ASP A 186 -29.93 6.88 -9.76
CA ASP A 186 -28.86 6.28 -10.51
C ASP A 186 -27.54 6.49 -9.75
N VAL A 187 -26.79 5.40 -9.56
CA VAL A 187 -25.53 5.38 -8.82
C VAL A 187 -24.48 4.59 -9.57
N LYS A 188 -23.22 4.72 -9.18
CA LYS A 188 -22.14 3.84 -9.61
C LYS A 188 -21.79 2.90 -8.45
N LEU A 189 -21.91 1.60 -8.67
CA LEU A 189 -21.51 0.57 -7.73
C LEU A 189 -20.02 0.22 -7.97
N LEU A 190 -19.20 0.30 -6.94
CA LEU A 190 -17.87 -0.26 -6.95
C LEU A 190 -17.97 -1.78 -6.74
N LEU A 191 -17.38 -2.54 -7.65
CA LEU A 191 -17.14 -3.97 -7.49
C LEU A 191 -15.64 -4.22 -7.38
N GLN A 192 -15.22 -4.80 -6.28
CA GLN A 192 -13.85 -5.24 -6.05
C GLN A 192 -13.71 -6.73 -6.41
N PRO A 193 -12.50 -7.23 -6.69
CA PRO A 193 -12.31 -8.62 -7.13
C PRO A 193 -12.83 -9.66 -6.15
N GLU A 194 -12.90 -9.34 -4.87
CA GLU A 194 -13.41 -10.19 -3.78
C GLU A 194 -14.91 -10.12 -3.56
N ASP A 195 -15.65 -9.23 -4.25
CA ASP A 195 -17.10 -9.06 -4.07
C ASP A 195 -17.93 -10.11 -4.79
N LEU A 196 -17.33 -10.88 -5.67
CA LEU A 196 -17.99 -11.95 -6.42
C LEU A 196 -17.37 -13.29 -6.06
N GLU A 197 -18.23 -14.23 -5.68
CA GLU A 197 -17.86 -15.62 -5.38
C GLU A 197 -18.45 -16.57 -6.42
N HIS A 198 -17.77 -17.71 -6.63
CA HIS A 198 -18.29 -18.77 -7.46
C HIS A 198 -19.42 -19.52 -6.73
N ASP A 199 -20.58 -19.64 -7.40
CA ASP A 199 -21.70 -20.44 -6.91
C ASP A 199 -22.30 -21.25 -8.06
N ASP A 200 -22.17 -22.58 -7.99
CA ASP A 200 -22.72 -23.53 -8.98
C ASP A 200 -24.24 -23.42 -9.11
N LYS A 201 -24.92 -22.99 -8.06
CA LYS A 201 -26.38 -22.85 -8.00
C LYS A 201 -26.87 -21.48 -8.50
N SER A 202 -25.97 -20.56 -8.75
CA SER A 202 -26.32 -19.23 -9.26
C SER A 202 -26.93 -19.30 -10.66
N ASN A 203 -28.01 -18.58 -10.87
CA ASN A 203 -28.60 -18.37 -12.18
C ASN A 203 -27.80 -17.36 -13.03
N LEU A 204 -26.97 -16.55 -12.39
CA LEU A 204 -26.08 -15.62 -13.08
C LEU A 204 -24.90 -16.38 -13.68
N LYS A 205 -24.77 -16.34 -14.98
CA LYS A 205 -23.65 -16.92 -15.72
C LYS A 205 -22.94 -15.82 -16.50
N LEU A 206 -21.66 -15.65 -16.23
CA LEU A 206 -20.81 -14.67 -16.89
C LEU A 206 -19.71 -15.40 -17.68
N GLU A 207 -19.34 -14.83 -18.82
CA GLU A 207 -18.29 -15.36 -19.66
C GLU A 207 -16.91 -15.06 -19.07
N VAL A 208 -16.05 -16.08 -18.93
CA VAL A 208 -14.65 -15.91 -18.57
C VAL A 208 -13.87 -15.55 -19.82
N VAL A 209 -13.39 -14.31 -19.95
CA VAL A 209 -12.63 -13.83 -21.11
C VAL A 209 -11.12 -13.81 -20.90
N ASP A 210 -10.66 -13.81 -19.65
CA ASP A 210 -9.23 -13.88 -19.31
C ASP A 210 -9.02 -14.52 -17.93
N ARG A 211 -7.85 -15.13 -17.75
CA ARG A 211 -7.43 -15.78 -16.51
C ARG A 211 -5.96 -15.53 -16.24
N LYS A 212 -5.64 -14.87 -15.12
CA LYS A 212 -4.27 -14.58 -14.71
C LYS A 212 -3.92 -15.32 -13.43
N PHE A 213 -2.91 -16.19 -13.49
CA PHE A 213 -2.37 -16.85 -12.31
C PHE A 213 -1.42 -15.89 -11.56
N ARG A 214 -1.61 -15.77 -10.23
CA ARG A 214 -0.80 -14.90 -9.36
C ARG A 214 -0.08 -15.67 -8.24
N GLY A 215 0.19 -16.94 -8.45
CA GLY A 215 0.90 -17.80 -7.49
C GLY A 215 -0.04 -18.54 -6.55
N THR A 216 -0.74 -17.85 -5.67
CA THR A 216 -1.66 -18.46 -4.68
C THR A 216 -3.12 -18.44 -5.13
N ASN A 217 -3.47 -17.59 -6.08
CA ASN A 217 -4.82 -17.36 -6.56
C ASN A 217 -4.85 -17.05 -8.06
N PHE A 218 -6.05 -17.06 -8.61
CA PHE A 218 -6.33 -16.59 -9.96
C PHE A 218 -7.15 -15.32 -9.92
N ILE A 219 -6.89 -14.41 -10.88
CA ILE A 219 -7.81 -13.34 -11.20
C ILE A 219 -8.45 -13.70 -12.54
N TYR A 220 -9.75 -13.90 -12.50
CA TYR A 220 -10.58 -14.05 -13.69
C TYR A 220 -11.10 -12.69 -14.11
N THR A 221 -11.16 -12.46 -15.42
CA THR A 221 -11.88 -11.33 -15.99
C THR A 221 -13.18 -11.87 -16.58
N LEU A 222 -14.29 -11.49 -15.95
CA LEU A 222 -15.63 -11.88 -16.39
C LEU A 222 -16.21 -10.77 -17.25
N LYS A 223 -16.91 -11.16 -18.31
CA LYS A 223 -17.60 -10.24 -19.23
C LYS A 223 -19.10 -10.28 -18.99
N THR A 224 -19.71 -9.12 -18.81
CA THR A 224 -21.17 -8.97 -18.71
C THR A 224 -21.80 -8.80 -20.10
N ALA A 225 -23.14 -8.90 -20.18
CA ALA A 225 -23.89 -8.66 -21.40
C ALA A 225 -23.68 -7.24 -21.97
N SER A 226 -23.56 -6.25 -21.08
CA SER A 226 -23.23 -4.86 -21.43
C SER A 226 -21.74 -4.58 -21.67
N ASN A 227 -20.93 -5.64 -21.85
CA ASN A 227 -19.48 -5.57 -22.09
C ASN A 227 -18.63 -4.99 -20.93
N HIS A 228 -19.12 -4.91 -19.71
CA HIS A 228 -18.27 -4.60 -18.57
C HIS A 228 -17.34 -5.77 -18.28
N LEU A 229 -16.08 -5.46 -17.97
CA LEU A 229 -15.05 -6.45 -17.61
C LEU A 229 -14.84 -6.42 -16.10
N ILE A 230 -15.30 -7.45 -15.39
CA ILE A 230 -15.27 -7.53 -13.94
C ILE A 230 -14.11 -8.43 -13.51
N PRO A 231 -13.11 -7.92 -12.79
CA PRO A 231 -12.08 -8.77 -12.17
C PRO A 231 -12.66 -9.50 -10.97
N VAL A 232 -12.39 -10.80 -10.85
CA VAL A 232 -12.84 -11.64 -9.75
C VAL A 232 -11.67 -12.46 -9.21
N LEU A 233 -11.51 -12.48 -7.91
CA LEU A 233 -10.51 -13.27 -7.21
C LEU A 233 -11.04 -14.69 -6.96
N VAL A 234 -10.27 -15.72 -7.37
CA VAL A 234 -10.63 -17.14 -7.20
C VAL A 234 -9.46 -17.92 -6.61
#